data_93bed265c942653391be1dd0f5c20d06
#
_entry.id   93bed265c942653391be1dd0f5c20d06
#
_cell.length_a   1.000
_cell.length_b   1.000
_cell.length_c   1.000
_cell.angle_alpha   90.00
_cell.angle_beta   90.00
_cell.angle_gamma   90.00
#
_symmetry.space_group_name_H-M   'P 1'
#
loop_
_entity.id
_entity.type
_entity.pdbx_description
1 polymer ?
#
loop_
_entity_poly.entity_id
_entity_poly.type
_entity_poly.pdbx_seq_one_letter_code
_entity_poly.pdbx_strand_id
1 'polypeptide(L)'
;REWFVQLPQCFGPIDRLPELRQRLPDLPAAVTAAIDELETIARELLRFEPGLPLFVDLAELRGYHYHTGIVFAAYGAGYGQAMAWGGRYDGVGAVFGRARPATGFSADLKRLLGAAAAPALAVLAPWSSDPELMALIERLRSDGRSVIHELPGSDPGPVGARIVHRDGRWQLQDAG
;
A
#
# COMPACT_ATOMS: atom_id res chain seq x y z
N ARG A 1 -32.39 12.71 -17.80
CA ARG A 1 -32.09 11.27 -17.66
C ARG A 1 -31.89 11.03 -16.16
N GLU A 2 -32.84 10.39 -15.53
CA GLU A 2 -32.93 10.29 -14.06
C GLU A 2 -31.73 9.57 -13.44
N TRP A 3 -31.21 8.51 -14.08
CA TRP A 3 -30.05 7.76 -13.58
C TRP A 3 -28.80 8.63 -13.40
N PHE A 4 -28.57 9.62 -14.26
CA PHE A 4 -27.38 10.48 -14.20
C PHE A 4 -27.35 11.34 -12.93
N VAL A 5 -28.53 11.77 -12.48
CA VAL A 5 -28.67 12.57 -11.24
C VAL A 5 -28.43 11.69 -9.98
N GLN A 6 -28.63 10.38 -10.11
CA GLN A 6 -28.45 9.43 -9.01
C GLN A 6 -26.99 8.95 -8.85
N LEU A 7 -26.17 9.02 -9.90
CA LEU A 7 -24.77 8.53 -9.87
C LEU A 7 -23.96 9.03 -8.68
N PRO A 8 -23.96 10.31 -8.31
CA PRO A 8 -23.19 10.83 -7.17
C PRO A 8 -23.58 10.23 -5.81
N GLN A 9 -24.74 9.57 -5.73
CA GLN A 9 -25.22 8.88 -4.53
C GLN A 9 -24.92 7.36 -4.56
N CYS A 10 -24.36 6.87 -5.68
CA CYS A 10 -24.06 5.47 -5.89
C CYS A 10 -22.61 5.15 -5.52
N PHE A 11 -22.30 5.23 -4.22
CA PHE A 11 -21.03 4.86 -3.64
C PHE A 11 -21.22 4.05 -2.35
N GLY A 12 -20.24 3.25 -1.99
CA GLY A 12 -20.27 2.45 -0.75
C GLY A 12 -19.40 1.21 -0.82
N PRO A 13 -19.46 0.36 0.20
CA PRO A 13 -18.83 -0.96 0.16
C PRO A 13 -19.30 -1.77 -1.04
N ILE A 14 -18.41 -2.62 -1.57
CA ILE A 14 -18.65 -3.36 -2.82
C ILE A 14 -19.83 -4.32 -2.75
N ASP A 15 -20.12 -4.87 -1.59
CA ASP A 15 -21.28 -5.76 -1.34
C ASP A 15 -22.62 -5.06 -1.57
N ARG A 16 -22.65 -3.73 -1.54
CA ARG A 16 -23.83 -2.94 -1.86
C ARG A 16 -24.01 -2.65 -3.35
N LEU A 17 -23.08 -3.06 -4.20
CA LEU A 17 -23.17 -2.78 -5.64
C LEU A 17 -24.47 -3.24 -6.29
N PRO A 18 -25.04 -4.42 -5.96
CA PRO A 18 -26.35 -4.83 -6.48
C PRO A 18 -27.50 -3.89 -6.09
N GLU A 19 -27.49 -3.39 -4.85
CA GLU A 19 -28.46 -2.41 -4.36
C GLU A 19 -28.31 -1.05 -5.09
N LEU A 20 -27.06 -0.57 -5.22
CA LEU A 20 -26.75 0.67 -5.92
C LEU A 20 -27.19 0.62 -7.38
N ARG A 21 -26.99 -0.51 -8.04
CA ARG A 21 -27.44 -0.76 -9.43
C ARG A 21 -28.95 -0.66 -9.57
N GLN A 22 -29.71 -1.18 -8.60
CA GLN A 22 -31.19 -1.11 -8.61
C GLN A 22 -31.74 0.32 -8.54
N ARG A 23 -30.96 1.24 -8.00
CA ARG A 23 -31.31 2.67 -7.94
C ARG A 23 -31.17 3.39 -9.27
N LEU A 24 -30.54 2.76 -10.28
CA LEU A 24 -30.24 3.34 -11.57
C LEU A 24 -31.15 2.72 -12.65
N PRO A 25 -32.38 3.22 -12.85
CA PRO A 25 -33.27 2.72 -13.86
C PRO A 25 -32.79 3.11 -15.26
N ASP A 26 -33.15 2.31 -16.26
CA ASP A 26 -32.95 2.59 -17.70
C ASP A 26 -31.51 2.98 -18.06
N LEU A 27 -30.53 2.24 -17.53
CA LEU A 27 -29.11 2.44 -17.83
C LEU A 27 -28.81 2.17 -19.31
N PRO A 28 -28.03 3.04 -19.98
CA PRO A 28 -27.47 2.72 -21.29
C PRO A 28 -26.63 1.44 -21.24
N ALA A 29 -26.66 0.65 -22.32
CA ALA A 29 -25.93 -0.61 -22.40
C ALA A 29 -24.42 -0.47 -22.06
N ALA A 30 -23.79 0.64 -22.48
CA ALA A 30 -22.38 0.91 -22.15
C ALA A 30 -22.14 1.11 -20.64
N VAL A 31 -23.07 1.74 -19.92
CA VAL A 31 -22.97 1.93 -18.47
C VAL A 31 -23.21 0.61 -17.74
N THR A 32 -24.18 -0.17 -18.20
CA THR A 32 -24.42 -1.52 -17.68
C THR A 32 -23.18 -2.39 -17.82
N ALA A 33 -22.56 -2.43 -19.00
CA ALA A 33 -21.34 -3.19 -19.26
C ALA A 33 -20.16 -2.72 -18.36
N ALA A 34 -20.02 -1.43 -18.11
CA ALA A 34 -18.99 -0.90 -17.21
C ALA A 34 -19.21 -1.35 -15.76
N ILE A 35 -20.45 -1.39 -15.28
CA ILE A 35 -20.78 -1.90 -13.94
C ILE A 35 -20.51 -3.41 -13.86
N ASP A 36 -20.84 -4.18 -14.90
CA ASP A 36 -20.59 -5.62 -14.96
C ASP A 36 -19.07 -5.94 -14.95
N GLU A 37 -18.26 -5.12 -15.64
CA GLU A 37 -16.80 -5.21 -15.60
C GLU A 37 -16.26 -4.92 -14.19
N LEU A 38 -16.75 -3.87 -13.54
CA LEU A 38 -16.38 -3.50 -12.17
C LEU A 38 -16.72 -4.64 -11.19
N GLU A 39 -17.91 -5.23 -11.28
CA GLU A 39 -18.32 -6.35 -10.45
C GLU A 39 -17.41 -7.57 -10.65
N THR A 40 -17.05 -7.84 -11.91
CA THR A 40 -16.15 -8.96 -12.25
C THR A 40 -14.76 -8.75 -11.65
N ILE A 41 -14.18 -7.56 -11.79
CA ILE A 41 -12.87 -7.24 -11.21
C ILE A 41 -12.92 -7.31 -9.67
N ALA A 42 -13.95 -6.77 -9.06
CA ALA A 42 -14.12 -6.83 -7.60
C ALA A 42 -14.20 -8.28 -7.10
N ARG A 43 -14.93 -9.13 -7.80
CA ARG A 43 -15.03 -10.56 -7.47
C ARG A 43 -13.69 -11.27 -7.55
N GLU A 44 -12.91 -11.01 -8.59
CA GLU A 44 -11.57 -11.59 -8.73
C GLU A 44 -10.60 -11.07 -7.65
N LEU A 45 -10.63 -9.77 -7.32
CA LEU A 45 -9.82 -9.21 -6.24
C LEU A 45 -10.14 -9.88 -4.90
N LEU A 46 -11.41 -10.02 -4.54
CA LEU A 46 -11.85 -10.68 -3.30
C LEU A 46 -11.56 -12.18 -3.28
N ARG A 47 -11.37 -12.80 -4.44
CA ARG A 47 -10.91 -14.18 -4.51
C ARG A 47 -9.43 -14.32 -4.15
N PHE A 48 -8.60 -13.33 -4.51
CA PHE A 48 -7.17 -13.29 -4.14
C PHE A 48 -6.96 -12.83 -2.70
N GLU A 49 -7.73 -11.84 -2.25
CA GLU A 49 -7.63 -11.24 -0.92
C GLU A 49 -9.03 -11.06 -0.32
N PRO A 50 -9.59 -12.09 0.32
CA PRO A 50 -10.96 -12.07 0.85
C PRO A 50 -11.23 -11.01 1.91
N GLY A 51 -10.18 -10.54 2.59
CA GLY A 51 -10.26 -9.50 3.62
C GLY A 51 -10.11 -8.08 3.11
N LEU A 52 -9.92 -7.88 1.81
CA LEU A 52 -9.68 -6.57 1.23
C LEU A 52 -10.94 -5.68 1.34
N PRO A 53 -10.89 -4.54 2.05
CA PRO A 53 -12.01 -3.61 2.08
C PRO A 53 -12.12 -2.89 0.73
N LEU A 54 -13.10 -3.29 -0.08
CA LEU A 54 -13.38 -2.69 -1.37
C LEU A 54 -14.57 -1.73 -1.27
N PHE A 55 -14.40 -0.55 -1.88
CA PHE A 55 -15.44 0.45 -2.05
C PHE A 55 -15.62 0.75 -3.53
N VAL A 56 -16.84 1.06 -3.92
CA VAL A 56 -17.21 1.47 -5.26
C VAL A 56 -17.75 2.90 -5.23
N ASP A 57 -17.39 3.68 -6.24
CA ASP A 57 -17.98 4.98 -6.54
C ASP A 57 -18.27 5.03 -8.04
N LEU A 58 -19.56 5.06 -8.40
CA LEU A 58 -20.00 5.06 -9.81
C LEU A 58 -19.90 6.46 -10.47
N ALA A 59 -19.59 7.49 -9.71
CA ALA A 59 -19.43 8.86 -10.19
C ALA A 59 -17.98 9.35 -10.21
N GLU A 60 -17.02 8.54 -9.75
CA GLU A 60 -15.62 8.94 -9.70
C GLU A 60 -15.05 9.15 -11.11
N LEU A 61 -14.55 10.35 -11.38
CA LEU A 61 -13.97 10.76 -12.66
C LEU A 61 -12.53 11.25 -12.46
N ARG A 62 -11.59 10.34 -12.32
CA ARG A 62 -10.16 10.70 -12.30
C ARG A 62 -9.56 10.62 -13.70
N GLY A 63 -8.79 11.65 -14.06
CA GLY A 63 -8.08 11.66 -15.33
C GLY A 63 -9.04 11.65 -16.54
N TYR A 64 -10.02 12.55 -16.54
CA TYR A 64 -10.96 12.72 -17.64
C TYR A 64 -10.26 12.77 -19.00
N HIS A 65 -10.72 11.99 -19.97
CA HIS A 65 -10.09 11.68 -21.27
C HIS A 65 -8.81 10.85 -21.25
N TYR A 66 -8.20 10.57 -20.09
CA TYR A 66 -7.02 9.70 -20.02
C TYR A 66 -7.42 8.23 -19.85
N HIS A 67 -8.34 7.95 -18.93
CA HIS A 67 -8.81 6.60 -18.67
C HIS A 67 -9.96 6.20 -19.62
N THR A 68 -9.92 4.97 -20.11
CA THR A 68 -10.92 4.39 -21.02
C THR A 68 -11.72 3.26 -20.39
N GLY A 69 -11.51 2.97 -19.14
CA GLY A 69 -12.18 1.93 -18.37
C GLY A 69 -12.09 2.22 -16.89
N ILE A 70 -12.00 1.16 -16.11
CA ILE A 70 -11.97 1.23 -14.64
C ILE A 70 -10.82 2.11 -14.15
N VAL A 71 -11.08 2.85 -13.09
CA VAL A 71 -10.07 3.58 -12.30
C VAL A 71 -10.09 3.04 -10.88
N PHE A 72 -8.95 3.09 -10.20
CA PHE A 72 -8.84 2.67 -8.80
C PHE A 72 -7.94 3.60 -8.00
N ALA A 73 -8.14 3.62 -6.70
CA ALA A 73 -7.25 4.25 -5.74
C ALA A 73 -7.14 3.38 -4.49
N ALA A 74 -5.92 3.21 -3.98
CA ALA A 74 -5.65 2.51 -2.74
C ALA A 74 -5.33 3.52 -1.63
N TYR A 75 -5.97 3.34 -0.49
CA TYR A 75 -5.82 4.17 0.70
C TYR A 75 -5.27 3.34 1.86
N GLY A 76 -4.40 3.91 2.65
CA GLY A 76 -3.92 3.31 3.90
C GLY A 76 -4.62 3.92 5.11
N ALA A 77 -4.72 3.16 6.19
CA ALA A 77 -5.24 3.67 7.46
C ALA A 77 -4.42 4.88 7.95
N GLY A 78 -5.12 5.94 8.36
CA GLY A 78 -4.49 7.19 8.82
C GLY A 78 -4.03 8.15 7.72
N TYR A 79 -4.18 7.78 6.44
CA TYR A 79 -3.84 8.64 5.31
C TYR A 79 -5.10 9.19 4.64
N GLY A 80 -5.25 10.51 4.62
CA GLY A 80 -6.39 11.19 3.96
C GLY A 80 -6.30 11.26 2.43
N GLN A 81 -5.25 10.70 1.83
CA GLN A 81 -5.01 10.72 0.39
C GLN A 81 -4.61 9.32 -0.11
N ALA A 82 -4.87 9.06 -1.40
CA ALA A 82 -4.50 7.82 -2.02
C ALA A 82 -2.97 7.59 -1.98
N MET A 83 -2.57 6.36 -1.69
CA MET A 83 -1.17 5.91 -1.70
C MET A 83 -0.78 5.34 -3.05
N ALA A 84 -1.75 4.80 -3.79
CA ALA A 84 -1.60 4.38 -5.17
C ALA A 84 -2.90 4.64 -5.93
N TRP A 85 -2.79 4.90 -7.21
CA TRP A 85 -3.93 5.11 -8.09
C TRP A 85 -3.58 4.72 -9.52
N GLY A 86 -4.56 4.29 -10.27
CA GLY A 86 -4.36 3.86 -11.65
C GLY A 86 -5.67 3.53 -12.35
N GLY A 87 -5.55 2.85 -13.49
CA GLY A 87 -6.71 2.46 -14.28
C GLY A 87 -6.33 1.92 -15.65
N ARG A 88 -7.34 1.74 -16.48
CA ARG A 88 -7.21 1.34 -17.88
C ARG A 88 -7.14 2.57 -18.79
N TYR A 89 -6.20 2.58 -19.74
CA TYR A 89 -5.96 3.69 -20.69
C TYR A 89 -5.50 3.16 -22.04
N ASP A 90 -6.45 2.85 -22.91
CA ASP A 90 -6.18 2.22 -24.20
C ASP A 90 -5.68 3.19 -25.27
N GLY A 91 -5.98 4.48 -25.12
CA GLY A 91 -5.70 5.52 -26.13
C GLY A 91 -4.30 6.12 -26.10
N VAL A 92 -3.56 5.98 -25.00
CA VAL A 92 -2.28 6.67 -24.77
C VAL A 92 -1.23 6.31 -25.82
N GLY A 93 -1.19 5.07 -26.28
CA GLY A 93 -0.25 4.63 -27.31
C GLY A 93 -0.48 5.25 -28.69
N ALA A 94 -1.65 5.84 -28.95
CA ALA A 94 -1.98 6.45 -30.26
C ALA A 94 -1.03 7.61 -30.60
N VAL A 95 -0.59 8.37 -29.59
CA VAL A 95 0.38 9.48 -29.73
C VAL A 95 1.74 8.98 -30.24
N PHE A 96 2.05 7.71 -29.95
CA PHE A 96 3.28 7.03 -30.39
C PHE A 96 3.05 6.11 -31.62
N GLY A 97 1.95 6.32 -32.35
CA GLY A 97 1.64 5.67 -33.62
C GLY A 97 0.67 4.49 -33.53
N ARG A 98 0.49 3.83 -32.38
CA ARG A 98 -0.44 2.70 -32.24
C ARG A 98 -1.09 2.64 -30.87
N ALA A 99 -2.41 2.77 -30.82
CA ALA A 99 -3.20 2.48 -29.62
C ALA A 99 -3.11 1.00 -29.25
N ARG A 100 -2.93 0.72 -27.95
CA ARG A 100 -2.95 -0.64 -27.39
C ARG A 100 -3.67 -0.60 -26.05
N PRO A 101 -4.48 -1.62 -25.73
CA PRO A 101 -5.01 -1.77 -24.39
C PRO A 101 -3.87 -1.77 -23.36
N ALA A 102 -4.01 -0.91 -22.36
CA ALA A 102 -3.01 -0.77 -21.31
C ALA A 102 -3.68 -0.50 -19.96
N THR A 103 -3.08 -1.06 -18.92
CA THR A 103 -3.39 -0.74 -17.52
C THR A 103 -2.11 -0.39 -16.80
N GLY A 104 -2.20 0.49 -15.82
CA GLY A 104 -1.05 0.85 -15.01
C GLY A 104 -1.45 1.65 -13.79
N PHE A 105 -0.47 1.92 -12.95
CA PHE A 105 -0.68 2.68 -11.73
C PHE A 105 0.55 3.51 -11.36
N SER A 106 0.32 4.52 -10.54
CA SER A 106 1.34 5.28 -9.83
C SER A 106 1.20 5.02 -8.34
N ALA A 107 2.32 5.00 -7.61
CA ALA A 107 2.32 4.84 -6.17
C ALA A 107 3.26 5.86 -5.52
N ASP A 108 2.85 6.39 -4.36
CA ASP A 108 3.67 7.27 -3.53
C ASP A 108 4.51 6.43 -2.57
N LEU A 109 5.78 6.22 -2.92
CA LEU A 109 6.70 5.39 -2.14
C LEU A 109 6.93 5.94 -0.73
N LYS A 110 6.89 7.27 -0.53
CA LYS A 110 7.07 7.85 0.82
C LYS A 110 5.89 7.51 1.72
N ARG A 111 4.67 7.53 1.19
CA ARG A 111 3.47 7.13 1.93
C ARG A 111 3.45 5.64 2.21
N LEU A 112 3.84 4.82 1.24
CA LEU A 112 3.95 3.37 1.43
C LEU A 112 4.97 3.02 2.52
N LEU A 113 6.12 3.67 2.55
CA LEU A 113 7.13 3.52 3.61
C LEU A 113 6.61 3.99 4.97
N GLY A 114 5.86 5.10 5.01
CA GLY A 114 5.24 5.59 6.25
C GLY A 114 4.12 4.70 6.79
N ALA A 115 3.48 3.90 5.94
CA ALA A 115 2.47 2.91 6.33
C ALA A 115 3.08 1.56 6.75
N ALA A 116 4.35 1.31 6.42
CA ALA A 116 5.06 0.15 6.91
C ALA A 116 5.21 0.23 8.44
N ALA A 117 5.22 -0.92 9.11
CA ALA A 117 5.52 -0.97 10.54
C ALA A 117 6.84 -0.24 10.81
N ALA A 118 6.88 0.55 11.87
CA ALA A 118 8.11 1.21 12.29
C ALA A 118 9.22 0.15 12.38
N PRO A 119 10.42 0.41 11.81
CA PRO A 119 11.51 -0.54 11.91
C PRO A 119 11.75 -0.85 13.38
N ALA A 120 11.98 -2.11 13.71
CA ALA A 120 12.34 -2.52 15.05
C ALA A 120 13.53 -1.66 15.52
N LEU A 121 13.46 -1.16 16.75
CA LEU A 121 14.52 -0.34 17.31
C LEU A 121 15.86 -1.09 17.23
N ALA A 122 16.91 -0.36 16.87
CA ALA A 122 18.22 -0.94 16.67
C ALA A 122 18.80 -1.52 17.99
N VAL A 123 19.66 -2.49 17.83
CA VAL A 123 20.53 -2.99 18.91
C VAL A 123 21.78 -2.12 18.95
N LEU A 124 22.11 -1.55 20.10
CA LEU A 124 23.34 -0.81 20.29
C LEU A 124 24.47 -1.74 20.72
N ALA A 125 25.55 -1.76 19.95
CA ALA A 125 26.77 -2.50 20.25
C ALA A 125 27.88 -1.55 20.69
N PRO A 126 28.64 -1.87 21.72
CA PRO A 126 29.80 -1.05 22.11
C PRO A 126 30.86 -1.07 20.99
N TRP A 127 31.66 -0.02 20.94
CA TRP A 127 32.80 0.04 20.02
C TRP A 127 33.93 -0.83 20.56
N SER A 128 34.17 -1.97 19.92
CA SER A 128 35.22 -2.93 20.27
C SER A 128 35.60 -3.78 19.06
N SER A 129 36.84 -4.22 19.02
CA SER A 129 37.36 -5.20 18.04
C SER A 129 37.36 -6.63 18.58
N ASP A 130 36.68 -6.89 19.68
CA ASP A 130 36.56 -8.22 20.27
C ASP A 130 35.90 -9.20 19.29
N PRO A 131 36.57 -10.33 18.92
CA PRO A 131 36.04 -11.29 17.97
C PRO A 131 34.69 -11.92 18.37
N GLU A 132 34.45 -12.14 19.68
CA GLU A 132 33.21 -12.69 20.18
C GLU A 132 32.05 -11.69 20.00
N LEU A 133 32.32 -10.41 20.24
CA LEU A 133 31.36 -9.35 19.98
C LEU A 133 31.01 -9.27 18.48
N MET A 134 32.05 -9.30 17.63
CA MET A 134 31.84 -9.22 16.17
C MET A 134 31.02 -10.40 15.66
N ALA A 135 31.28 -11.63 16.15
CA ALA A 135 30.50 -12.81 15.80
C ALA A 135 29.04 -12.70 16.27
N LEU A 136 28.79 -12.13 17.45
CA LEU A 136 27.44 -11.88 17.94
C LEU A 136 26.70 -10.85 17.07
N ILE A 137 27.38 -9.76 16.70
CA ILE A 137 26.82 -8.72 15.82
C ILE A 137 26.44 -9.32 14.46
N GLU A 138 27.31 -10.12 13.87
CA GLU A 138 27.06 -10.72 12.55
C GLU A 138 25.88 -11.69 12.59
N ARG A 139 25.75 -12.48 13.65
CA ARG A 139 24.58 -13.34 13.87
C ARG A 139 23.30 -12.53 13.98
N LEU A 140 23.28 -11.47 14.79
CA LEU A 140 22.10 -10.62 14.97
C LEU A 140 21.68 -9.95 13.64
N ARG A 141 22.65 -9.54 12.82
CA ARG A 141 22.37 -8.97 11.48
C ARG A 141 21.84 -10.03 10.52
N SER A 142 22.36 -11.26 10.57
CA SER A 142 21.85 -12.37 9.77
C SER A 142 20.41 -12.75 10.16
N ASP A 143 20.04 -12.55 11.42
CA ASP A 143 18.68 -12.72 11.94
C ASP A 143 17.77 -11.51 11.60
N GLY A 144 18.23 -10.58 10.76
CA GLY A 144 17.46 -9.42 10.30
C GLY A 144 17.39 -8.25 11.31
N ARG A 145 18.16 -8.25 12.38
CA ARG A 145 18.18 -7.16 13.35
C ARG A 145 19.14 -6.05 12.91
N SER A 146 18.69 -4.80 13.06
CA SER A 146 19.57 -3.65 12.88
C SER A 146 20.53 -3.53 14.09
N VAL A 147 21.84 -3.53 13.85
CA VAL A 147 22.86 -3.34 14.88
C VAL A 147 23.72 -2.15 14.52
N ILE A 148 23.76 -1.14 15.42
CA ILE A 148 24.58 0.07 15.29
C ILE A 148 25.66 0.10 16.37
N HIS A 149 26.82 0.67 16.05
CA HIS A 149 27.88 0.85 17.02
C HIS A 149 27.72 2.16 17.81
N GLU A 150 27.98 2.09 19.10
CA GLU A 150 28.08 3.27 19.95
C GLU A 150 29.37 4.03 19.59
N LEU A 151 29.21 5.24 19.08
CA LEU A 151 30.35 6.09 18.75
C LEU A 151 30.65 7.03 19.93
N PRO A 152 31.93 7.25 20.28
CA PRO A 152 32.30 8.18 21.36
C PRO A 152 31.68 9.56 21.15
N GLY A 153 30.96 10.05 22.17
CA GLY A 153 30.34 11.38 22.13
C GLY A 153 29.09 11.53 21.32
N SER A 154 28.52 10.44 20.75
CA SER A 154 27.24 10.46 20.04
C SER A 154 26.09 10.00 20.93
N ASP A 155 24.92 10.61 20.73
CA ASP A 155 23.66 10.09 21.27
C ASP A 155 23.07 9.11 20.24
N PRO A 156 22.94 7.81 20.55
CA PRO A 156 22.39 6.82 19.63
C PRO A 156 20.87 6.95 19.44
N GLY A 157 20.21 7.83 20.19
CA GLY A 157 18.76 7.91 20.24
C GLY A 157 18.10 6.67 20.87
N PRO A 158 16.79 6.47 20.65
CA PRO A 158 16.07 5.32 21.20
C PRO A 158 16.55 4.02 20.55
N VAL A 159 16.92 3.05 21.38
CA VAL A 159 17.35 1.70 20.98
C VAL A 159 16.47 0.64 21.66
N GLY A 160 16.27 -0.50 20.99
CA GLY A 160 15.45 -1.60 21.51
C GLY A 160 16.21 -2.52 22.45
N ALA A 161 17.53 -2.64 22.26
CA ALA A 161 18.40 -3.44 23.10
C ALA A 161 19.84 -2.94 23.04
N ARG A 162 20.67 -3.39 23.97
CA ARG A 162 22.11 -3.12 24.00
C ARG A 162 22.88 -4.43 24.12
N ILE A 163 24.06 -4.50 23.52
CA ILE A 163 24.99 -5.59 23.79
C ILE A 163 25.87 -5.17 24.94
N VAL A 164 25.89 -5.97 25.99
CA VAL A 164 26.68 -5.73 27.23
C VAL A 164 27.58 -6.91 27.49
N HIS A 165 28.74 -6.64 28.10
CA HIS A 165 29.65 -7.68 28.57
C HIS A 165 29.35 -8.01 29.99
N ARG A 166 28.86 -9.23 30.30
CA ARG A 166 28.59 -9.71 31.67
C ARG A 166 29.06 -11.15 31.81
N ASP A 167 29.60 -11.46 32.96
CA ASP A 167 30.08 -12.80 33.31
C ASP A 167 31.02 -13.42 32.25
N GLY A 168 31.90 -12.57 31.69
CA GLY A 168 32.88 -12.99 30.70
C GLY A 168 32.29 -13.25 29.29
N ARG A 169 31.04 -12.85 28.98
CA ARG A 169 30.39 -13.05 27.70
C ARG A 169 29.61 -11.82 27.22
N TRP A 170 29.52 -11.67 25.92
CA TRP A 170 28.65 -10.68 25.28
C TRP A 170 27.21 -11.17 25.23
N GLN A 171 26.30 -10.36 25.76
CA GLN A 171 24.89 -10.72 25.89
C GLN A 171 24.01 -9.56 25.42
N LEU A 172 22.83 -9.90 24.85
CA LEU A 172 21.80 -8.94 24.53
C LEU A 172 20.99 -8.59 25.77
N GLN A 173 20.82 -7.32 26.03
CA GLN A 173 19.99 -6.78 27.10
C GLN A 173 18.96 -5.83 26.49
N ASP A 174 17.69 -6.07 26.76
CA ASP A 174 16.62 -5.18 26.32
C ASP A 174 16.79 -3.80 26.98
N ALA A 175 16.59 -2.74 26.19
CA ALA A 175 16.53 -1.39 26.70
C ALA A 175 15.11 -1.23 27.28
N GLY A 176 15.00 -1.17 28.60
CA GLY A 176 13.74 -0.97 29.31
C GLY A 176 13.07 0.35 29.02
#